data_a3ea88c8b0831c96f7972ec5870acb83
#
_entry.id   a3ea88c8b0831c96f7972ec5870acb83
#
_cell.length_a   1.000
_cell.length_b   1.000
_cell.length_c   1.000
_cell.angle_alpha   90.00
_cell.angle_beta   90.00
_cell.angle_gamma   90.00
#
_symmetry.space_group_name_H-M   'P 1'
#
loop_
_entity.id
_entity.type
_entity.pdbx_description
1 polymer ?
#
loop_
_entity_poly.entity_id
_entity_poly.type
_entity_poly.pdbx_seq_one_letter_code
_entity_poly.pdbx_strand_id
1 'polypeptide(L)'
;MANNGSAGAIVTGLVIGVVLATQAIDFGAGDEGEDGVDDNPAAQSESLRDDTDDADDSERDDVPTRVEGGQAGPPPGRIITSTGRPGRTVALTFSTGPDPGSTPEVLDILDGHGVDATFCVWGTNARAEPELIRRIAAEGHALCDQGLGHDFDLSTRSDDRIRQEIGLTLDAVTATAPGATVSFFRAPGGDFSTRLNDIAAAYGQVPLGWSIDIADSAGLGARTIVDSVMDRVEPGAVILLHDGDPGRSTTVAVLDTLINELHQAGYEFVIPAP
;
A
#
# COMPACT_ATOMS: atom_id res chain seq x y z
N MET A 1 73.34 -6.93 -6.36
CA MET A 1 73.35 -8.14 -7.20
C MET A 1 71.95 -8.67 -7.28
N ALA A 2 71.44 -8.85 -8.54
CA ALA A 2 70.19 -9.47 -8.97
C ALA A 2 68.85 -8.78 -8.51
N ASN A 3 68.12 -8.07 -9.26
CA ASN A 3 67.50 -8.12 -10.59
C ASN A 3 66.56 -9.33 -10.78
N ASN A 4 65.22 -9.04 -10.82
CA ASN A 4 64.15 -9.80 -11.49
C ASN A 4 62.90 -8.99 -11.38
N GLY A 5 62.25 -8.45 -12.36
CA GLY A 5 61.86 -9.00 -13.65
C GLY A 5 60.34 -9.12 -13.61
N SER A 6 59.63 -8.01 -13.92
CA SER A 6 58.16 -7.94 -14.02
C SER A 6 57.73 -8.52 -15.38
N ALA A 7 56.84 -9.51 -15.37
CA ALA A 7 56.15 -9.99 -16.56
C ALA A 7 54.70 -9.51 -16.50
N GLY A 8 54.36 -8.58 -17.38
CA GLY A 8 53.00 -8.15 -17.61
C GLY A 8 52.22 -9.15 -18.47
N ALA A 9 51.04 -9.55 -18.03
CA ALA A 9 50.07 -10.29 -18.83
C ALA A 9 49.09 -9.32 -19.45
N ILE A 10 49.07 -9.25 -20.78
CA ILE A 10 48.09 -8.53 -21.57
C ILE A 10 46.89 -9.46 -21.73
N VAL A 11 45.76 -9.10 -21.19
CA VAL A 11 44.46 -9.77 -21.45
C VAL A 11 43.74 -9.02 -22.55
N THR A 12 43.67 -9.66 -23.71
CA THR A 12 42.96 -9.17 -24.88
C THR A 12 41.46 -9.45 -24.68
N GLY A 13 40.67 -8.41 -24.47
CA GLY A 13 39.22 -8.50 -24.38
C GLY A 13 38.56 -8.72 -25.74
N LEU A 14 37.83 -9.80 -25.87
CA LEU A 14 36.98 -10.11 -27.02
C LEU A 14 35.65 -9.39 -26.87
N VAL A 15 35.38 -8.39 -27.71
CA VAL A 15 34.11 -7.72 -27.81
C VAL A 15 33.17 -8.54 -28.73
N ILE A 16 32.17 -9.19 -28.15
CA ILE A 16 31.11 -9.83 -28.93
C ILE A 16 29.99 -8.80 -29.10
N GLY A 17 29.85 -8.29 -30.32
CA GLY A 17 28.75 -7.43 -30.71
C GLY A 17 27.47 -8.25 -30.87
N VAL A 18 26.44 -7.90 -30.13
CA VAL A 18 25.07 -8.39 -30.31
C VAL A 18 24.37 -7.45 -31.28
N VAL A 19 24.09 -7.96 -32.46
CA VAL A 19 23.22 -7.26 -33.45
C VAL A 19 21.78 -7.49 -33.05
N LEU A 20 21.10 -6.45 -32.62
CA LEU A 20 19.63 -6.43 -32.43
C LEU A 20 18.95 -6.23 -33.77
N ALA A 21 18.29 -7.27 -34.26
CA ALA A 21 17.38 -7.18 -35.41
C ALA A 21 16.03 -6.61 -34.96
N THR A 22 15.76 -5.38 -35.37
CA THR A 22 14.42 -4.77 -35.25
C THR A 22 13.53 -5.32 -36.35
N GLN A 23 12.52 -6.11 -35.97
CA GLN A 23 11.41 -6.45 -36.85
C GLN A 23 10.33 -5.38 -36.74
N ALA A 24 10.12 -4.67 -37.83
CA ALA A 24 8.98 -3.77 -38.01
C ALA A 24 7.73 -4.62 -38.25
N ILE A 25 6.69 -4.44 -37.47
CA ILE A 25 5.35 -4.99 -37.74
C ILE A 25 4.58 -3.94 -38.52
N ASP A 26 4.30 -4.31 -39.76
CA ASP A 26 3.52 -3.55 -40.72
C ASP A 26 2.01 -3.72 -40.39
N PHE A 27 1.32 -2.63 -40.05
CA PHE A 27 -0.13 -2.59 -39.93
C PHE A 27 -0.73 -2.20 -41.28
N GLY A 28 -1.19 -3.22 -42.04
CA GLY A 28 -1.94 -3.06 -43.24
C GLY A 28 -3.29 -2.38 -42.97
N ALA A 29 -3.52 -1.29 -43.68
CA ALA A 29 -4.82 -0.67 -43.85
C ALA A 29 -5.65 -1.47 -44.88
N GLY A 30 -6.90 -1.69 -44.58
CA GLY A 30 -7.96 -2.18 -45.50
C GLY A 30 -9.26 -1.70 -44.89
N ASP A 31 -9.84 -0.89 -45.49
CA ASP A 31 -10.68 -0.59 -46.68
C ASP A 31 -12.17 -0.58 -46.30
N GLU A 32 -12.81 0.43 -46.80
CA GLU A 32 -14.19 0.88 -46.56
C GLU A 32 -15.24 -0.09 -47.11
N GLY A 33 -16.41 -0.11 -46.48
CA GLY A 33 -17.62 -0.73 -47.02
C GLY A 33 -18.84 -0.13 -46.34
N GLU A 34 -19.44 0.81 -47.05
CA GLU A 34 -20.74 1.46 -46.77
C GLU A 34 -21.91 0.48 -46.96
N ASP A 35 -23.02 0.90 -46.36
CA ASP A 35 -24.44 0.72 -46.74
C ASP A 35 -25.30 -0.20 -45.88
N GLY A 36 -26.41 0.41 -45.44
CA GLY A 36 -27.63 -0.31 -45.11
C GLY A 36 -28.49 0.32 -44.01
N VAL A 37 -29.28 1.28 -44.44
CA VAL A 37 -30.38 1.99 -43.80
C VAL A 37 -31.53 1.04 -43.44
N ASP A 38 -32.34 1.48 -42.45
CA ASP A 38 -33.77 1.26 -42.20
C ASP A 38 -34.17 0.24 -41.14
N ASP A 39 -34.85 0.64 -40.19
CA ASP A 39 -36.22 0.97 -39.85
C ASP A 39 -36.58 0.66 -38.39
N ASN A 40 -37.00 1.67 -37.70
CA ASN A 40 -37.82 1.58 -36.49
C ASN A 40 -39.31 1.42 -36.91
N PRO A 41 -40.16 0.67 -36.22
CA PRO A 41 -41.22 1.40 -35.55
C PRO A 41 -41.62 0.96 -34.12
N ALA A 42 -41.83 1.99 -33.41
CA ALA A 42 -42.70 2.30 -32.29
C ALA A 42 -43.79 1.29 -31.82
N ALA A 43 -43.92 1.33 -30.50
CA ALA A 43 -45.14 1.33 -29.67
C ALA A 43 -45.95 0.03 -29.52
N GLN A 44 -46.12 -0.39 -28.31
CA GLN A 44 -47.42 -0.28 -27.62
C GLN A 44 -47.30 -0.66 -26.12
N SER A 45 -47.87 0.24 -25.36
CA SER A 45 -48.25 0.13 -23.97
C SER A 45 -49.33 -0.92 -23.76
N GLU A 46 -49.25 -1.67 -22.67
CA GLU A 46 -50.42 -2.12 -21.94
C GLU A 46 -50.16 -2.22 -20.46
N SER A 47 -50.88 -1.46 -19.72
CA SER A 47 -51.05 -1.48 -18.28
C SER A 47 -52.08 -2.57 -17.92
N LEU A 48 -51.77 -3.38 -16.93
CA LEU A 48 -52.78 -4.01 -16.11
C LEU A 48 -52.35 -3.92 -14.64
N ARG A 49 -53.32 -3.44 -13.89
CA ARG A 49 -53.34 -3.26 -12.45
C ARG A 49 -53.78 -4.54 -11.76
N ASP A 50 -53.36 -4.56 -10.49
CA ASP A 50 -54.13 -4.97 -9.29
C ASP A 50 -54.09 -6.48 -8.97
N ASP A 51 -53.67 -6.76 -7.82
CA ASP A 51 -54.35 -7.09 -6.57
C ASP A 51 -53.40 -7.78 -5.56
N THR A 52 -53.30 -7.15 -4.42
CA THR A 52 -53.25 -7.64 -3.04
C THR A 52 -53.02 -9.15 -2.81
N ASP A 53 -52.07 -9.54 -1.96
CA ASP A 53 -52.37 -10.01 -0.61
C ASP A 53 -51.08 -10.32 0.20
N ASP A 54 -51.24 -10.02 1.47
CA ASP A 54 -50.40 -10.26 2.62
C ASP A 54 -49.74 -11.64 2.71
N ALA A 55 -48.48 -11.68 3.14
CA ALA A 55 -48.00 -12.60 4.17
C ALA A 55 -46.64 -12.17 4.71
N ASP A 56 -46.68 -11.60 5.88
CA ASP A 56 -45.78 -11.79 7.01
C ASP A 56 -44.89 -13.05 6.90
N ASP A 57 -43.58 -12.84 6.84
CA ASP A 57 -42.68 -13.72 7.57
C ASP A 57 -41.37 -12.99 7.93
N SER A 58 -41.29 -12.72 9.22
CA SER A 58 -40.16 -12.18 9.92
C SER A 58 -39.09 -13.26 10.10
N GLU A 59 -38.06 -13.27 9.28
CA GLU A 59 -36.76 -13.86 9.66
C GLU A 59 -35.79 -12.73 9.96
N ARG A 60 -35.66 -12.47 11.25
CA ARG A 60 -34.60 -11.65 11.80
C ARG A 60 -33.34 -12.50 11.82
N ASP A 61 -32.47 -12.30 10.85
CA ASP A 61 -31.11 -12.80 10.94
C ASP A 61 -30.40 -12.12 12.11
N ASP A 62 -30.02 -12.94 13.07
CA ASP A 62 -29.23 -12.59 14.24
C ASP A 62 -27.91 -11.95 13.83
N VAL A 63 -27.83 -10.63 13.98
CA VAL A 63 -26.56 -9.90 14.02
C VAL A 63 -25.88 -10.30 15.32
N PRO A 64 -24.66 -10.86 15.31
CA PRO A 64 -23.96 -11.25 16.51
C PRO A 64 -23.76 -10.05 17.42
N THR A 65 -24.25 -10.19 18.65
CA THR A 65 -24.21 -9.23 19.73
C THR A 65 -22.76 -8.81 20.03
N ARG A 66 -22.56 -7.51 20.01
CA ARG A 66 -21.37 -6.76 20.43
C ARG A 66 -20.66 -7.41 21.62
N VAL A 67 -19.40 -7.76 21.45
CA VAL A 67 -18.50 -8.11 22.57
C VAL A 67 -18.14 -6.80 23.30
N GLU A 68 -18.70 -6.61 24.48
CA GLU A 68 -18.35 -5.52 25.37
C GLU A 68 -17.01 -5.82 26.06
N GLY A 69 -16.01 -4.96 25.82
CA GLY A 69 -14.74 -5.00 26.57
C GLY A 69 -13.51 -4.62 25.74
N GLY A 70 -13.55 -3.53 24.98
CA GLY A 70 -12.36 -2.96 24.34
C GLY A 70 -12.40 -1.44 24.47
N GLN A 71 -11.25 -0.81 24.66
CA GLN A 71 -11.12 0.65 24.62
C GLN A 71 -11.80 1.14 23.32
N ALA A 72 -12.68 2.11 23.46
CA ALA A 72 -13.38 2.69 22.33
C ALA A 72 -12.33 3.20 21.31
N GLY A 73 -12.25 2.56 20.15
CA GLY A 73 -11.44 3.04 19.02
C GLY A 73 -11.86 4.46 18.61
N PRO A 74 -11.07 5.14 17.80
CA PRO A 74 -11.42 6.47 17.32
C PRO A 74 -12.79 6.43 16.63
N PRO A 75 -13.57 7.54 16.71
CA PRO A 75 -14.88 7.59 16.09
C PRO A 75 -14.79 7.27 14.58
N PRO A 76 -15.81 6.60 14.02
CA PRO A 76 -15.85 6.25 12.60
C PRO A 76 -15.50 7.45 11.71
N GLY A 77 -14.69 7.22 10.68
CA GLY A 77 -14.29 8.25 9.72
C GLY A 77 -13.10 9.13 10.11
N ARG A 78 -12.59 9.05 11.37
CA ARG A 78 -11.42 9.84 11.76
C ARG A 78 -10.14 9.23 11.20
N ILE A 79 -9.41 10.02 10.40
CA ILE A 79 -8.09 9.63 9.89
C ILE A 79 -7.04 9.84 10.99
N ILE A 80 -6.25 8.81 11.28
CA ILE A 80 -5.11 8.89 12.20
C ILE A 80 -3.93 9.50 11.44
N THR A 81 -3.42 10.62 11.91
CA THR A 81 -2.20 11.29 11.41
C THR A 81 -1.16 11.50 12.52
N SER A 82 -1.43 10.94 13.69
CA SER A 82 -0.53 10.99 14.85
C SER A 82 -0.46 9.61 15.51
N THR A 83 0.65 9.31 16.17
CA THR A 83 0.86 8.03 16.89
C THR A 83 -0.18 7.77 17.97
N GLY A 84 -0.86 8.81 18.48
CA GLY A 84 -1.78 8.67 19.62
C GLY A 84 -1.11 8.24 20.92
N ARG A 85 0.23 8.23 20.97
CA ARG A 85 1.02 7.81 22.13
C ARG A 85 1.63 9.02 22.83
N PRO A 86 1.77 9.01 24.17
CA PRO A 86 2.43 10.09 24.91
C PRO A 86 3.95 10.10 24.67
N GLY A 87 4.60 11.25 24.91
CA GLY A 87 6.04 11.39 24.77
C GLY A 87 6.50 11.81 23.37
N ARG A 88 7.82 11.78 23.16
CA ARG A 88 8.42 12.04 21.84
C ARG A 88 8.37 10.77 20.98
N THR A 89 7.19 10.41 20.56
CA THR A 89 7.00 9.22 19.71
C THR A 89 6.94 9.58 18.24
N VAL A 90 7.31 8.63 17.37
CA VAL A 90 7.21 8.71 15.93
C VAL A 90 6.83 7.34 15.37
N ALA A 91 6.07 7.32 14.29
CA ALA A 91 5.74 6.09 13.58
C ALA A 91 6.30 6.13 12.16
N LEU A 92 7.03 5.08 11.77
CA LEU A 92 7.40 4.83 10.39
C LEU A 92 6.31 3.99 9.73
N THR A 93 5.85 4.43 8.56
CA THR A 93 4.80 3.73 7.82
C THR A 93 5.18 3.62 6.36
N PHE A 94 5.16 2.40 5.82
CA PHE A 94 5.53 2.10 4.45
C PHE A 94 4.29 1.83 3.62
N SER A 95 4.30 2.23 2.35
CA SER A 95 3.18 2.09 1.42
C SER A 95 3.59 1.35 0.15
N THR A 96 2.59 0.80 -0.54
CA THR A 96 2.68 0.21 -1.88
C THR A 96 3.41 -1.14 -1.97
N GLY A 97 4.00 -1.61 -0.87
CA GLY A 97 4.66 -2.90 -0.79
C GLY A 97 3.71 -4.11 -0.68
N PRO A 98 4.30 -5.31 -0.41
CA PRO A 98 5.72 -5.54 -0.42
C PRO A 98 6.32 -5.63 -1.83
N ASP A 99 7.59 -5.32 -1.96
CA ASP A 99 8.38 -5.46 -3.19
C ASP A 99 9.64 -6.32 -2.92
N PRO A 100 9.95 -7.32 -3.76
CA PRO A 100 11.06 -8.25 -3.50
C PRO A 100 12.44 -7.59 -3.55
N GLY A 101 12.57 -6.39 -4.12
CA GLY A 101 13.83 -5.66 -4.18
C GLY A 101 14.10 -4.78 -2.96
N SER A 102 13.08 -4.07 -2.47
CA SER A 102 13.25 -3.05 -1.43
C SER A 102 12.75 -3.47 -0.05
N THR A 103 11.62 -4.19 0.05
CA THR A 103 11.07 -4.59 1.35
C THR A 103 12.04 -5.40 2.21
N PRO A 104 12.82 -6.38 1.66
CA PRO A 104 13.81 -7.10 2.46
C PRO A 104 14.88 -6.19 3.08
N GLU A 105 15.39 -5.21 2.33
CA GLU A 105 16.40 -4.27 2.81
C GLU A 105 15.83 -3.33 3.88
N VAL A 106 14.57 -2.89 3.71
CA VAL A 106 13.86 -2.10 4.72
C VAL A 106 13.75 -2.88 6.03
N LEU A 107 13.34 -4.15 5.96
CA LEU A 107 13.20 -5.02 7.14
C LEU A 107 14.55 -5.27 7.82
N ASP A 108 15.63 -5.49 7.06
CA ASP A 108 16.97 -5.67 7.61
C ASP A 108 17.44 -4.41 8.37
N ILE A 109 17.15 -3.21 7.85
CA ILE A 109 17.47 -1.94 8.52
C ILE A 109 16.66 -1.79 9.81
N LEU A 110 15.34 -2.05 9.76
CA LEU A 110 14.47 -1.95 10.92
C LEU A 110 14.90 -2.91 12.05
N ASP A 111 15.21 -4.16 11.71
CA ASP A 111 15.72 -5.17 12.65
C ASP A 111 17.05 -4.72 13.27
N GLY A 112 17.98 -4.20 12.45
CA GLY A 112 19.26 -3.67 12.91
C GLY A 112 19.14 -2.54 13.94
N HIS A 113 18.06 -1.80 13.91
CA HIS A 113 17.75 -0.73 14.87
C HIS A 113 16.77 -1.13 15.99
N GLY A 114 16.16 -2.31 15.90
CA GLY A 114 15.10 -2.76 16.81
C GLY A 114 13.84 -1.89 16.74
N VAL A 115 13.46 -1.48 15.54
CA VAL A 115 12.35 -0.54 15.28
C VAL A 115 11.16 -1.27 14.63
N ASP A 116 10.00 -1.19 15.29
CA ASP A 116 8.75 -1.64 14.71
C ASP A 116 8.13 -0.56 13.79
N ALA A 117 7.51 -1.00 12.69
CA ALA A 117 6.89 -0.13 11.69
C ALA A 117 5.52 -0.65 11.25
N THR A 118 4.82 0.13 10.43
CA THR A 118 3.54 -0.27 9.82
C THR A 118 3.70 -0.37 8.30
N PHE A 119 3.31 -1.49 7.72
CA PHE A 119 3.37 -1.73 6.28
C PHE A 119 1.95 -1.74 5.69
N CYS A 120 1.61 -0.72 4.90
CA CYS A 120 0.36 -0.62 4.16
C CYS A 120 0.54 -1.29 2.80
N VAL A 121 0.00 -2.49 2.66
CA VAL A 121 0.29 -3.38 1.53
C VAL A 121 -0.82 -3.39 0.49
N TRP A 122 -0.47 -3.58 -0.77
CA TRP A 122 -1.43 -3.94 -1.80
C TRP A 122 -1.70 -5.44 -1.80
N GLY A 123 -2.97 -5.79 -1.94
CA GLY A 123 -3.37 -7.20 -1.95
C GLY A 123 -2.76 -7.99 -3.10
N THR A 124 -2.52 -7.36 -4.27
CA THR A 124 -1.79 -7.98 -5.39
C THR A 124 -0.37 -8.34 -5.02
N ASN A 125 0.34 -7.43 -4.35
CA ASN A 125 1.72 -7.64 -3.91
C ASN A 125 1.78 -8.65 -2.75
N ALA A 126 0.82 -8.59 -1.82
CA ALA A 126 0.72 -9.58 -0.75
C ALA A 126 0.53 -11.01 -1.27
N ARG A 127 -0.18 -11.18 -2.37
CA ARG A 127 -0.34 -12.49 -3.04
C ARG A 127 0.90 -12.92 -3.80
N ALA A 128 1.59 -11.97 -4.43
CA ALA A 128 2.82 -12.24 -5.18
C ALA A 128 3.99 -12.59 -4.26
N GLU A 129 4.07 -11.94 -3.10
CA GLU A 129 5.20 -12.01 -2.17
C GLU A 129 4.77 -12.51 -0.77
N PRO A 130 4.21 -13.73 -0.66
CA PRO A 130 3.68 -14.25 0.61
C PRO A 130 4.76 -14.39 1.69
N GLU A 131 6.01 -14.66 1.32
CA GLU A 131 7.11 -14.78 2.28
C GLU A 131 7.43 -13.45 2.95
N LEU A 132 7.31 -12.33 2.21
CA LEU A 132 7.52 -11.00 2.77
C LEU A 132 6.40 -10.62 3.75
N ILE A 133 5.15 -10.96 3.45
CA ILE A 133 4.03 -10.78 4.40
C ILE A 133 4.27 -11.56 5.70
N ARG A 134 4.73 -12.83 5.60
CA ARG A 134 5.07 -13.62 6.80
C ARG A 134 6.22 -12.99 7.58
N ARG A 135 7.24 -12.50 6.88
CA ARG A 135 8.39 -11.85 7.50
C ARG A 135 7.98 -10.59 8.23
N ILE A 136 7.22 -9.68 7.60
CA ILE A 136 6.68 -8.46 8.22
C ILE A 136 5.94 -8.79 9.52
N ALA A 137 5.04 -9.79 9.48
CA ALA A 137 4.27 -10.17 10.66
C ALA A 137 5.12 -10.85 11.75
N ALA A 138 6.10 -11.69 11.37
CA ALA A 138 6.94 -12.44 12.30
C ALA A 138 7.95 -11.54 13.02
N GLU A 139 8.40 -10.46 12.41
CA GLU A 139 9.32 -9.48 12.96
C GLU A 139 8.61 -8.42 13.84
N GLY A 140 7.27 -8.52 14.01
CA GLY A 140 6.52 -7.66 14.94
C GLY A 140 5.95 -6.38 14.33
N HIS A 141 6.12 -6.19 13.03
CA HIS A 141 5.56 -5.02 12.34
C HIS A 141 4.04 -5.13 12.17
N ALA A 142 3.36 -3.99 12.13
CA ALA A 142 1.93 -3.94 11.86
C ALA A 142 1.63 -4.00 10.36
N LEU A 143 0.56 -4.71 10.03
CA LEU A 143 0.02 -4.73 8.67
C LEU A 143 -1.16 -3.77 8.54
N CYS A 144 -1.24 -3.11 7.40
CA CYS A 144 -2.23 -2.13 7.02
C CYS A 144 -2.70 -2.45 5.59
N ASP A 145 -3.99 -2.36 5.35
CA ASP A 145 -4.60 -2.57 4.04
C ASP A 145 -4.51 -1.29 3.20
N GLN A 146 -4.09 -1.39 1.95
CA GLN A 146 -4.07 -0.25 1.02
C GLN A 146 -4.89 -0.54 -0.26
N GLY A 147 -5.85 -1.47 -0.20
CA GLY A 147 -6.63 -1.95 -1.33
C GLY A 147 -5.90 -3.02 -2.13
N LEU A 148 -6.60 -3.60 -3.09
CA LEU A 148 -6.06 -4.70 -3.90
C LEU A 148 -4.91 -4.26 -4.81
N GLY A 149 -4.95 -3.01 -5.28
CA GLY A 149 -3.97 -2.44 -6.20
C GLY A 149 -4.04 -0.92 -6.30
N HIS A 150 -3.54 -0.40 -7.42
CA HIS A 150 -3.34 1.04 -7.69
C HIS A 150 -4.63 1.77 -8.10
N ASP A 151 -5.73 1.66 -7.38
CA ASP A 151 -6.93 2.46 -7.67
C ASP A 151 -6.91 3.76 -6.85
N PHE A 152 -6.23 4.78 -7.37
CA PHE A 152 -6.17 6.10 -6.73
C PHE A 152 -7.51 6.84 -6.66
N ASP A 153 -8.51 6.39 -7.42
CA ASP A 153 -9.87 6.92 -7.39
C ASP A 153 -10.83 6.04 -6.55
N LEU A 154 -10.29 5.20 -5.66
CA LEU A 154 -11.06 4.21 -4.91
C LEU A 154 -12.23 4.86 -4.14
N SER A 155 -12.03 6.08 -3.61
CA SER A 155 -13.08 6.82 -2.90
C SER A 155 -14.31 7.13 -3.75
N THR A 156 -14.17 7.12 -5.08
CA THR A 156 -15.25 7.39 -6.04
C THR A 156 -15.96 6.13 -6.55
N ARG A 157 -15.41 4.95 -6.31
CA ARG A 157 -15.97 3.66 -6.75
C ARG A 157 -17.26 3.32 -6.01
N SER A 158 -18.00 2.35 -6.53
CA SER A 158 -19.17 1.81 -5.83
C SER A 158 -18.77 1.15 -4.49
N ASP A 159 -19.71 1.08 -3.56
CA ASP A 159 -19.49 0.41 -2.28
C ASP A 159 -19.03 -1.04 -2.44
N ASP A 160 -19.61 -1.77 -3.39
CA ASP A 160 -19.24 -3.16 -3.65
C ASP A 160 -17.80 -3.26 -4.16
N ARG A 161 -17.37 -2.31 -4.99
CA ARG A 161 -15.97 -2.27 -5.45
C ARG A 161 -15.03 -1.96 -4.29
N ILE A 162 -15.35 -1.00 -3.44
CA ILE A 162 -14.56 -0.68 -2.24
C ILE A 162 -14.45 -1.90 -1.32
N ARG A 163 -15.59 -2.56 -1.02
CA ARG A 163 -15.60 -3.78 -0.20
C ARG A 163 -14.76 -4.90 -0.82
N GLN A 164 -14.80 -5.05 -2.14
CA GLN A 164 -13.99 -6.03 -2.85
C GLN A 164 -12.49 -5.73 -2.72
N GLU A 165 -12.07 -4.47 -2.90
CA GLU A 165 -10.66 -4.06 -2.77
C GLU A 165 -10.12 -4.37 -1.37
N ILE A 166 -10.84 -3.96 -0.33
CA ILE A 166 -10.47 -4.19 1.06
C ILE A 166 -10.52 -5.68 1.41
N GLY A 167 -11.65 -6.35 1.11
CA GLY A 167 -11.83 -7.76 1.47
C GLY A 167 -10.79 -8.68 0.83
N LEU A 168 -10.48 -8.49 -0.46
CA LEU A 168 -9.49 -9.30 -1.15
C LEU A 168 -8.06 -9.08 -0.66
N THR A 169 -7.74 -7.88 -0.17
CA THR A 169 -6.45 -7.60 0.46
C THR A 169 -6.35 -8.28 1.82
N LEU A 170 -7.40 -8.14 2.63
CA LEU A 170 -7.48 -8.80 3.94
C LEU A 170 -7.37 -10.32 3.80
N ASP A 171 -8.06 -10.92 2.82
CA ASP A 171 -7.97 -12.35 2.51
C ASP A 171 -6.54 -12.76 2.13
N ALA A 172 -5.86 -11.97 1.30
CA ALA A 172 -4.49 -12.26 0.88
C ALA A 172 -3.51 -12.24 2.07
N VAL A 173 -3.64 -11.27 2.96
CA VAL A 173 -2.79 -11.15 4.17
C VAL A 173 -3.09 -12.29 5.15
N THR A 174 -4.36 -12.53 5.49
CA THR A 174 -4.74 -13.52 6.51
C THR A 174 -4.51 -14.96 6.06
N ALA A 175 -4.66 -15.26 4.76
CA ALA A 175 -4.30 -16.57 4.21
C ALA A 175 -2.80 -16.85 4.31
N THR A 176 -1.99 -15.81 4.24
CA THR A 176 -0.52 -15.90 4.22
C THR A 176 0.08 -15.90 5.63
N ALA A 177 -0.42 -15.05 6.51
CA ALA A 177 -0.01 -14.88 7.90
C ALA A 177 -1.23 -15.07 8.83
N PRO A 178 -1.66 -16.32 9.08
CA PRO A 178 -2.78 -16.59 9.97
C PRO A 178 -2.54 -16.05 11.36
N GLY A 179 -3.45 -15.20 11.85
CA GLY A 179 -3.31 -14.53 13.15
C GLY A 179 -2.69 -13.13 13.07
N ALA A 180 -2.19 -12.69 11.92
CA ALA A 180 -1.83 -11.29 11.73
C ALA A 180 -3.08 -10.41 11.79
N THR A 181 -2.97 -9.30 12.52
CA THR A 181 -4.06 -8.32 12.62
C THR A 181 -3.81 -7.18 11.63
N VAL A 182 -4.80 -6.88 10.79
CA VAL A 182 -4.77 -5.75 9.87
C VAL A 182 -5.68 -4.66 10.43
N SER A 183 -5.13 -3.83 11.31
CA SER A 183 -5.89 -2.84 12.09
C SER A 183 -6.08 -1.51 11.36
N PHE A 184 -5.38 -1.29 10.27
CA PHE A 184 -5.37 -0.01 9.57
C PHE A 184 -5.75 -0.17 8.11
N PHE A 185 -6.34 0.91 7.57
CA PHE A 185 -6.57 1.09 6.15
C PHE A 185 -5.96 2.41 5.70
N ARG A 186 -5.21 2.41 4.62
CA ARG A 186 -4.68 3.62 3.97
C ARG A 186 -5.30 3.76 2.58
N ALA A 187 -6.03 4.85 2.36
CA ALA A 187 -6.57 5.13 1.04
C ALA A 187 -5.43 5.28 0.02
N PRO A 188 -5.48 4.59 -1.14
CA PRO A 188 -4.52 4.80 -2.22
C PRO A 188 -4.41 6.29 -2.56
N GLY A 189 -3.16 6.80 -2.69
CA GLY A 189 -2.91 8.23 -2.93
C GLY A 189 -3.37 9.20 -1.84
N GLY A 190 -3.86 8.71 -0.69
CA GLY A 190 -4.41 9.56 0.37
C GLY A 190 -5.82 10.08 0.07
N ASP A 191 -6.52 9.51 -0.90
CA ASP A 191 -7.87 9.91 -1.30
C ASP A 191 -8.95 9.37 -0.34
N PHE A 192 -8.90 9.86 0.89
CA PHE A 192 -9.87 9.49 1.93
C PHE A 192 -11.22 10.17 1.71
N SER A 193 -12.31 9.41 1.92
CA SER A 193 -13.66 9.95 2.04
C SER A 193 -14.37 9.32 3.23
N THR A 194 -15.39 10.01 3.77
CA THR A 194 -16.19 9.46 4.89
C THR A 194 -16.73 8.08 4.53
N ARG A 195 -17.27 7.92 3.32
CA ARG A 195 -17.83 6.65 2.85
C ARG A 195 -16.79 5.54 2.79
N LEU A 196 -15.60 5.82 2.23
CA LEU A 196 -14.50 4.85 2.14
C LEU A 196 -14.03 4.45 3.55
N ASN A 197 -13.88 5.43 4.44
CA ASN A 197 -13.48 5.21 5.82
C ASN A 197 -14.50 4.39 6.61
N ASP A 198 -15.81 4.63 6.41
CA ASP A 198 -16.88 3.88 7.06
C ASP A 198 -16.91 2.42 6.57
N ILE A 199 -16.64 2.18 5.28
CA ILE A 199 -16.52 0.82 4.76
C ILE A 199 -15.29 0.12 5.35
N ALA A 200 -14.12 0.77 5.43
CA ALA A 200 -12.94 0.20 6.07
C ALA A 200 -13.19 -0.12 7.55
N ALA A 201 -13.92 0.76 8.25
CA ALA A 201 -14.30 0.53 9.65
C ALA A 201 -15.20 -0.70 9.83
N ALA A 202 -16.05 -1.05 8.85
CA ALA A 202 -16.84 -2.28 8.87
C ALA A 202 -15.98 -3.56 8.81
N TYR A 203 -14.74 -3.47 8.31
CA TYR A 203 -13.73 -4.54 8.37
C TYR A 203 -12.85 -4.46 9.63
N GLY A 204 -13.17 -3.57 10.58
CA GLY A 204 -12.37 -3.38 11.80
C GLY A 204 -11.09 -2.58 11.59
N GLN A 205 -10.96 -1.89 10.47
CA GLN A 205 -9.78 -1.11 10.11
C GLN A 205 -9.98 0.38 10.38
N VAL A 206 -8.94 1.04 10.89
CA VAL A 206 -8.94 2.48 11.15
C VAL A 206 -8.19 3.20 10.04
N PRO A 207 -8.73 4.30 9.48
CA PRO A 207 -8.03 5.08 8.45
C PRO A 207 -6.71 5.64 8.97
N LEU A 208 -5.59 5.28 8.31
CA LEU A 208 -4.23 5.70 8.65
C LEU A 208 -3.66 6.64 7.58
N GLY A 209 -3.63 7.93 7.89
CA GLY A 209 -2.92 8.94 7.12
C GLY A 209 -1.48 9.12 7.61
N TRP A 210 -0.95 10.30 7.37
CA TRP A 210 0.40 10.71 7.79
C TRP A 210 0.44 12.20 8.11
N SER A 211 1.46 12.62 8.85
CA SER A 211 1.76 14.05 9.09
C SER A 211 2.98 14.52 8.29
N ILE A 212 3.86 13.59 7.91
CA ILE A 212 5.05 13.88 7.11
C ILE A 212 5.14 12.89 5.96
N ASP A 213 5.21 13.41 4.73
CA ASP A 213 5.60 12.68 3.53
C ASP A 213 7.07 13.00 3.24
N ILE A 214 7.92 11.98 3.11
CA ILE A 214 9.34 12.17 2.83
C ILE A 214 9.61 12.52 1.36
N ALA A 215 8.59 12.41 0.50
CA ALA A 215 8.69 12.67 -0.94
C ALA A 215 9.84 11.88 -1.62
N ASP A 216 10.03 10.64 -1.25
CA ASP A 216 11.07 9.73 -1.75
C ASP A 216 11.01 9.52 -3.27
N SER A 217 9.84 9.75 -3.88
CA SER A 217 9.63 9.73 -5.33
C SER A 217 10.06 11.01 -6.06
N ALA A 218 10.38 12.09 -5.35
CA ALA A 218 10.68 13.40 -5.96
C ALA A 218 12.10 13.50 -6.53
N GLY A 219 12.92 12.45 -6.46
CA GLY A 219 14.30 12.46 -6.94
C GLY A 219 15.24 13.34 -6.11
N LEU A 220 14.89 13.64 -4.89
CA LEU A 220 15.73 14.40 -3.96
C LEU A 220 16.88 13.54 -3.44
N GLY A 221 18.02 14.19 -3.13
CA GLY A 221 19.14 13.50 -2.49
C GLY A 221 18.79 13.04 -1.06
N ALA A 222 19.35 11.89 -0.63
CA ALA A 222 19.08 11.28 0.67
C ALA A 222 19.24 12.28 1.84
N ARG A 223 20.30 13.09 1.86
CA ARG A 223 20.53 14.07 2.92
C ARG A 223 19.43 15.13 2.96
N THR A 224 18.99 15.63 1.80
CA THR A 224 17.91 16.63 1.70
C THR A 224 16.60 16.10 2.28
N ILE A 225 16.29 14.82 2.05
CA ILE A 225 15.10 14.16 2.60
C ILE A 225 15.18 14.09 4.12
N VAL A 226 16.30 13.60 4.66
CA VAL A 226 16.50 13.50 6.11
C VAL A 226 16.38 14.87 6.76
N ASP A 227 17.09 15.88 6.26
CA ASP A 227 17.02 17.25 6.78
C ASP A 227 15.59 17.79 6.76
N SER A 228 14.85 17.58 5.66
CA SER A 228 13.45 18.00 5.54
C SER A 228 12.52 17.31 6.55
N VAL A 229 12.76 16.04 6.91
CA VAL A 229 12.01 15.36 7.96
C VAL A 229 12.37 15.93 9.31
N MET A 230 13.67 16.09 9.62
CA MET A 230 14.15 16.58 10.91
C MET A 230 13.67 18.01 11.21
N ASP A 231 13.54 18.85 10.18
CA ASP A 231 13.00 20.22 10.30
C ASP A 231 11.50 20.26 10.62
N ARG A 232 10.75 19.19 10.30
CA ARG A 232 9.27 19.14 10.43
C ARG A 232 8.77 18.19 11.50
N VAL A 233 9.63 17.27 11.98
CA VAL A 233 9.19 16.22 12.89
C VAL A 233 8.80 16.79 14.25
N GLU A 234 7.58 16.45 14.67
CA GLU A 234 7.02 16.79 15.98
C GLU A 234 6.66 15.52 16.75
N PRO A 235 6.58 15.58 18.10
CA PRO A 235 6.11 14.45 18.88
C PRO A 235 4.75 13.93 18.40
N GLY A 236 4.71 12.63 18.13
CA GLY A 236 3.52 11.98 17.60
C GLY A 236 3.46 11.91 16.07
N ALA A 237 4.49 12.33 15.34
CA ALA A 237 4.46 12.30 13.88
C ALA A 237 4.30 10.88 13.33
N VAL A 238 3.51 10.76 12.25
CA VAL A 238 3.41 9.58 11.38
C VAL A 238 4.10 9.90 10.07
N ILE A 239 5.16 9.18 9.75
CA ILE A 239 5.99 9.42 8.57
C ILE A 239 5.60 8.40 7.48
N LEU A 240 5.30 8.93 6.28
CA LEU A 240 5.05 8.14 5.09
C LEU A 240 6.34 7.93 4.32
N LEU A 241 6.64 6.65 4.08
CA LEU A 241 7.69 6.12 3.21
C LEU A 241 7.07 5.14 2.21
N HIS A 242 7.86 4.64 1.27
CA HIS A 242 7.41 3.63 0.31
C HIS A 242 8.43 2.51 0.21
N ASP A 243 7.95 1.26 0.22
CA ASP A 243 8.76 0.05 0.06
C ASP A 243 8.37 -0.77 -1.17
N GLY A 244 7.40 -0.32 -1.96
CA GLY A 244 6.75 -1.08 -3.01
C GLY A 244 6.94 -0.58 -4.44
N ASP A 245 7.95 0.21 -4.76
CA ASP A 245 8.15 0.67 -6.13
C ASP A 245 9.57 0.34 -6.62
N PRO A 246 9.71 -0.50 -7.68
CA PRO A 246 11.02 -0.78 -8.29
C PRO A 246 11.64 0.51 -8.79
N GLY A 247 12.68 0.98 -8.13
CA GLY A 247 13.35 2.26 -8.40
C GLY A 247 13.28 3.27 -7.26
N ARG A 248 12.56 2.97 -6.18
CA ARG A 248 12.56 3.77 -4.94
C ARG A 248 13.63 3.31 -3.95
N SER A 249 14.86 3.10 -4.45
CA SER A 249 16.05 2.91 -3.62
C SER A 249 16.30 4.08 -2.66
N THR A 250 15.58 5.20 -2.85
CA THR A 250 15.70 6.39 -2.03
C THR A 250 15.26 6.12 -0.59
N THR A 251 14.14 5.41 -0.36
CA THR A 251 13.71 5.03 1.00
C THR A 251 14.79 4.21 1.69
N VAL A 252 15.30 3.16 1.06
CA VAL A 252 16.39 2.33 1.62
C VAL A 252 17.63 3.19 1.92
N ALA A 253 18.00 4.09 1.00
CA ALA A 253 19.18 4.95 1.16
C ALA A 253 19.07 5.97 2.30
N VAL A 254 17.85 6.37 2.69
CA VAL A 254 17.65 7.37 3.76
C VAL A 254 17.32 6.74 5.11
N LEU A 255 16.77 5.53 5.14
CA LEU A 255 16.12 4.95 6.31
C LEU A 255 17.07 4.81 7.50
N ASP A 256 18.27 4.25 7.29
CA ASP A 256 19.28 4.09 8.35
C ASP A 256 19.65 5.44 8.98
N THR A 257 19.95 6.45 8.15
CA THR A 257 20.29 7.79 8.64
C THR A 257 19.12 8.46 9.35
N LEU A 258 17.91 8.33 8.81
CA LEU A 258 16.71 8.91 9.39
C LEU A 258 16.42 8.32 10.77
N ILE A 259 16.49 6.99 10.92
CA ILE A 259 16.29 6.34 12.23
C ILE A 259 17.33 6.81 13.22
N ASN A 260 18.62 6.87 12.85
CA ASN A 260 19.69 7.33 13.72
C ASN A 260 19.47 8.78 14.19
N GLU A 261 19.10 9.69 13.29
CA GLU A 261 18.87 11.10 13.66
C GLU A 261 17.63 11.27 14.55
N LEU A 262 16.54 10.53 14.28
CA LEU A 262 15.37 10.54 15.15
C LEU A 262 15.68 9.99 16.55
N HIS A 263 16.45 8.90 16.66
CA HIS A 263 16.93 8.39 17.95
C HIS A 263 17.79 9.43 18.71
N GLN A 264 18.73 10.07 18.01
CA GLN A 264 19.57 11.11 18.61
C GLN A 264 18.75 12.33 19.08
N ALA A 265 17.65 12.64 18.38
CA ALA A 265 16.69 13.65 18.77
C ALA A 265 15.75 13.20 19.91
N GLY A 266 15.90 11.97 20.41
CA GLY A 266 15.15 11.42 21.54
C GLY A 266 13.73 10.95 21.18
N TYR A 267 13.50 10.57 19.93
CA TYR A 267 12.24 9.96 19.53
C TYR A 267 12.23 8.44 19.79
N GLU A 268 11.08 7.95 20.24
CA GLU A 268 10.78 6.53 20.38
C GLU A 268 9.91 6.09 19.21
N PHE A 269 10.26 4.97 18.57
CA PHE A 269 9.49 4.41 17.46
C PHE A 269 8.36 3.55 18.00
N VAL A 270 7.15 3.77 17.47
CA VAL A 270 5.94 3.06 17.93
C VAL A 270 5.01 2.76 16.76
N ILE A 271 4.23 1.70 16.89
CA ILE A 271 3.05 1.49 16.06
C ILE A 271 1.97 2.50 16.49
N PRO A 272 1.29 3.22 15.57
CA PRO A 272 0.18 4.10 15.91
C PRO A 272 -0.90 3.38 16.72
N ALA A 273 -1.58 4.11 17.61
CA ALA A 273 -2.74 3.56 18.29
C ALA A 273 -3.95 3.63 17.34
N PRO A 274 -4.67 2.49 17.08
CA PRO A 274 -5.88 2.46 16.26
C PRO A 274 -7.08 3.10 16.95
#